data_30869995dfae11a60a9f42013812952b
#
_entry.id   30869995dfae11a60a9f42013812952b
#
_cell.length_a   1.000
_cell.length_b   1.000
_cell.length_c   1.000
_cell.angle_alpha   90.00
_cell.angle_beta   90.00
_cell.angle_gamma   90.00
#
_symmetry.space_group_name_H-M   'P 1'
#
loop_
_entity.id
_entity.type
_entity.pdbx_description
1 polymer ?
#
loop_
_entity_poly.entity_id
_entity_poly.type
_entity_poly.pdbx_seq_one_letter_code
_entity_poly.pdbx_strand_id
1 'polypeptide(L)'
;PGAAAELERCHRAGATGVGEIIDKGRGLRAKTVTMHLDDPRMDPLLEKCADLGLPINIHVGEDRWMYEPMDGTNDGLMNAFQWKIPTEAGVLTHDEVLATLENAVKKHPRVTFIACHFANCCSGLGRLAEWFDRYPNLYADNSARYEETAPIPRFVSRFYDRYQDRLLYGTDMGSNVEMYRTTFRILETED
;
A
#
# COMPACT_ATOMS: atom_id res chain seq x y z
N PRO A 1 4.19 -21.22 18.33
CA PRO A 1 5.28 -20.79 17.46
C PRO A 1 5.06 -19.32 17.11
N GLY A 2 6.10 -18.50 17.19
CA GLY A 2 6.02 -17.11 16.81
C GLY A 2 5.92 -16.95 15.29
N ALA A 3 5.55 -15.74 14.82
CA ALA A 3 5.39 -15.45 13.38
C ALA A 3 6.63 -15.80 12.56
N ALA A 4 7.84 -15.55 13.07
CA ALA A 4 9.09 -15.89 12.39
C ALA A 4 9.24 -17.41 12.13
N ALA A 5 8.86 -18.27 13.09
CA ALA A 5 8.89 -19.72 12.89
C ALA A 5 7.85 -20.19 11.86
N GLU A 6 6.71 -19.53 11.82
CA GLU A 6 5.68 -19.83 10.81
C GLU A 6 6.14 -19.40 9.41
N LEU A 7 6.82 -18.25 9.27
CA LEU A 7 7.43 -17.86 8.00
C LEU A 7 8.42 -18.90 7.48
N GLU A 8 9.30 -19.41 8.34
CA GLU A 8 10.24 -20.47 7.96
C GLU A 8 9.52 -21.73 7.50
N ARG A 9 8.45 -22.13 8.21
CA ARG A 9 7.65 -23.29 7.82
C ARG A 9 7.00 -23.08 6.47
N CYS A 10 6.39 -21.92 6.23
CA CYS A 10 5.76 -21.61 4.95
C CYS A 10 6.79 -21.51 3.83
N HIS A 11 7.93 -20.87 4.06
CA HIS A 11 9.02 -20.79 3.07
C HIS A 11 9.53 -22.19 2.67
N ARG A 12 9.76 -23.08 3.63
CA ARG A 12 10.12 -24.48 3.33
C ARG A 12 9.04 -25.23 2.55
N ALA A 13 7.79 -24.83 2.68
CA ALA A 13 6.66 -25.37 1.93
C ALA A 13 6.46 -24.72 0.54
N GLY A 14 7.35 -23.77 0.14
CA GLY A 14 7.32 -23.13 -1.17
C GLY A 14 6.68 -21.75 -1.22
N ALA A 15 6.37 -21.13 -0.06
CA ALA A 15 5.91 -19.73 -0.07
C ALA A 15 7.03 -18.80 -0.54
N THR A 16 6.68 -17.83 -1.41
CA THR A 16 7.61 -16.90 -2.05
C THR A 16 7.43 -15.45 -1.61
N GLY A 17 6.48 -15.17 -0.71
CA GLY A 17 6.22 -13.83 -0.17
C GLY A 17 5.26 -13.89 1.00
N VAL A 18 5.06 -12.75 1.62
CA VAL A 18 4.13 -12.54 2.74
C VAL A 18 3.08 -11.54 2.30
N GLY A 19 1.84 -11.79 2.55
CA GLY A 19 0.80 -10.80 2.28
C GLY A 19 -0.60 -11.36 2.44
N GLU A 20 -1.59 -10.55 2.45
CA GLU A 20 -1.56 -9.11 2.58
C GLU A 20 -1.64 -8.74 4.07
N ILE A 21 -0.72 -7.89 4.55
CA ILE A 21 -0.79 -7.35 5.92
C ILE A 21 -1.49 -5.99 5.84
N ILE A 22 -2.53 -5.80 6.67
CA ILE A 22 -3.42 -4.64 6.56
C ILE A 22 -3.37 -3.79 7.83
N ASP A 23 -3.08 -2.49 7.67
CA ASP A 23 -3.23 -1.45 8.69
C ASP A 23 -3.85 -0.20 8.10
N LYS A 24 -5.11 0.04 8.40
CA LYS A 24 -5.88 1.22 7.95
C LYS A 24 -5.92 2.34 9.02
N GLY A 25 -4.91 2.41 9.89
CA GLY A 25 -4.82 3.39 10.97
C GLY A 25 -5.27 2.86 12.34
N ARG A 26 -5.85 1.65 12.41
CA ARG A 26 -6.25 1.00 13.67
C ARG A 26 -5.22 0.01 14.19
N GLY A 27 -4.11 -0.10 13.51
CA GLY A 27 -3.07 -1.09 13.76
C GLY A 27 -3.30 -2.40 13.00
N LEU A 28 -2.24 -3.17 12.90
CA LEU A 28 -2.25 -4.51 12.35
C LEU A 28 -3.27 -5.34 13.11
N ARG A 29 -4.06 -6.16 12.40
CA ARG A 29 -5.15 -6.97 12.97
C ARG A 29 -4.61 -8.00 13.97
N ALA A 30 -4.12 -7.55 15.10
CA ALA A 30 -3.81 -8.40 16.23
C ALA A 30 -5.02 -8.47 17.16
N LYS A 31 -5.36 -9.66 17.65
CA LYS A 31 -6.53 -9.87 18.51
C LYS A 31 -6.47 -9.14 19.85
N THR A 32 -5.30 -8.69 20.28
CA THR A 32 -5.09 -8.25 21.67
C THR A 32 -4.25 -6.99 21.84
N VAL A 33 -3.50 -6.53 20.84
CA VAL A 33 -2.58 -5.39 20.98
C VAL A 33 -2.54 -4.60 19.67
N THR A 34 -2.92 -3.34 19.72
CA THR A 34 -2.72 -2.39 18.61
C THR A 34 -1.21 -2.20 18.40
N MET A 35 -0.75 -2.46 17.20
CA MET A 35 0.61 -2.13 16.74
C MET A 35 0.55 -1.74 15.27
N HIS A 36 1.43 -0.85 14.86
CA HIS A 36 1.58 -0.42 13.48
C HIS A 36 2.82 -1.06 12.85
N LEU A 37 3.04 -0.85 11.56
CA LEU A 37 4.11 -1.51 10.82
C LEU A 37 5.51 -1.19 11.37
N ASP A 38 5.72 0.02 11.87
CA ASP A 38 6.99 0.49 12.43
C ASP A 38 7.20 0.15 13.91
N ASP A 39 6.23 -0.52 14.54
CA ASP A 39 6.34 -0.97 15.93
C ASP A 39 7.52 -1.94 16.07
N PRO A 40 8.41 -1.76 17.08
CA PRO A 40 9.55 -2.65 17.28
C PRO A 40 9.20 -4.13 17.43
N ARG A 41 7.97 -4.47 17.80
CA ARG A 41 7.48 -5.85 17.84
C ARG A 41 7.36 -6.50 16.46
N MET A 42 7.33 -5.69 15.39
CA MET A 42 7.36 -6.16 14.00
C MET A 42 8.77 -6.51 13.50
N ASP A 43 9.82 -5.97 14.13
CA ASP A 43 11.20 -6.15 13.68
C ASP A 43 11.59 -7.62 13.48
N PRO A 44 11.29 -8.57 14.41
CA PRO A 44 11.65 -9.96 14.20
C PRO A 44 10.98 -10.61 12.98
N LEU A 45 9.77 -10.17 12.61
CA LEU A 45 9.07 -10.62 11.40
C LEU A 45 9.74 -10.07 10.15
N LEU A 46 10.00 -8.77 10.13
CA LEU A 46 10.60 -8.06 9.00
C LEU A 46 12.02 -8.55 8.73
N GLU A 47 12.84 -8.71 9.77
CA GLU A 47 14.18 -9.28 9.62
C GLU A 47 14.14 -10.72 9.11
N LYS A 48 13.18 -11.52 9.55
CA LYS A 48 13.00 -12.87 9.01
C LYS A 48 12.61 -12.87 7.54
N CYS A 49 11.76 -11.93 7.10
CA CYS A 49 11.46 -11.74 5.67
C CYS A 49 12.72 -11.43 4.87
N ALA A 50 13.58 -10.53 5.38
CA ALA A 50 14.85 -10.20 4.77
C ALA A 50 15.79 -11.42 4.66
N ASP A 51 15.93 -12.19 5.75
CA ASP A 51 16.80 -13.38 5.79
C ASP A 51 16.36 -14.48 4.84
N LEU A 52 15.06 -14.61 4.60
CA LEU A 52 14.48 -15.59 3.68
C LEU A 52 14.29 -15.06 2.24
N GLY A 53 14.57 -13.76 1.99
CA GLY A 53 14.34 -13.13 0.70
C GLY A 53 12.85 -13.05 0.33
N LEU A 54 11.96 -13.01 1.33
CA LEU A 54 10.51 -12.94 1.12
C LEU A 54 10.06 -11.47 1.03
N PRO A 55 9.54 -11.01 -0.11
CA PRO A 55 8.87 -9.73 -0.18
C PRO A 55 7.61 -9.73 0.69
N ILE A 56 7.26 -8.56 1.19
CA ILE A 56 6.05 -8.37 2.00
C ILE A 56 5.08 -7.44 1.26
N ASN A 57 3.88 -7.94 0.99
CA ASN A 57 2.80 -7.16 0.42
C ASN A 57 2.00 -6.54 1.58
N ILE A 58 1.81 -5.21 1.54
CA ILE A 58 1.28 -4.48 2.68
C ILE A 58 0.32 -3.37 2.26
N HIS A 59 -0.88 -3.41 2.85
CA HIS A 59 -1.90 -2.41 2.71
C HIS A 59 -1.86 -1.46 3.91
N VAL A 60 -1.19 -0.33 3.75
CA VAL A 60 -1.11 0.71 4.79
C VAL A 60 -1.97 1.90 4.40
N GLY A 61 -2.92 2.24 5.27
CA GLY A 61 -3.86 3.32 5.02
C GLY A 61 -4.98 2.97 4.05
N GLU A 62 -5.70 3.97 3.67
CA GLU A 62 -6.59 4.11 2.52
C GLU A 62 -6.28 5.43 1.86
N ASP A 63 -6.88 5.77 0.71
CA ASP A 63 -6.66 7.08 0.13
C ASP A 63 -7.15 8.20 1.08
N ARG A 64 -6.52 9.36 1.00
CA ARG A 64 -6.71 10.52 1.88
C ARG A 64 -8.18 10.87 2.08
N TRP A 65 -8.99 10.81 1.04
CA TRP A 65 -10.41 11.14 1.07
C TRP A 65 -11.20 10.33 2.10
N MET A 66 -10.75 9.13 2.43
CA MET A 66 -11.41 8.24 3.40
C MET A 66 -11.20 8.64 4.86
N TYR A 67 -10.28 9.58 5.09
CA TYR A 67 -9.99 10.19 6.40
C TYR A 67 -10.59 11.59 6.56
N GLU A 68 -11.05 12.18 5.46
CA GLU A 68 -11.63 13.53 5.46
C GLU A 68 -13.13 13.54 5.84
N PRO A 69 -13.71 14.69 6.20
CA PRO A 69 -15.13 14.80 6.47
C PRO A 69 -15.98 14.29 5.30
N MET A 70 -17.08 13.60 5.59
CA MET A 70 -18.01 13.10 4.58
C MET A 70 -19.04 14.17 4.20
N ASP A 71 -18.58 15.26 3.61
CA ASP A 71 -19.40 16.40 3.18
C ASP A 71 -18.93 16.95 1.82
N GLY A 72 -19.52 18.05 1.37
CA GLY A 72 -19.25 18.64 0.06
C GLY A 72 -17.85 19.25 -0.12
N THR A 73 -16.98 19.21 0.87
CA THR A 73 -15.58 19.62 0.78
C THR A 73 -14.64 18.48 0.45
N ASN A 74 -15.15 17.24 0.43
CA ASN A 74 -14.39 16.03 0.14
C ASN A 74 -14.48 15.69 -1.35
N ASP A 75 -13.41 15.91 -2.11
CA ASP A 75 -13.35 15.66 -3.55
C ASP A 75 -13.54 14.17 -3.91
N GLY A 76 -13.21 13.26 -3.00
CA GLY A 76 -13.37 11.83 -3.15
C GLY A 76 -14.62 11.24 -2.52
N LEU A 77 -15.63 12.06 -2.17
CA LEU A 77 -16.81 11.67 -1.37
C LEU A 77 -17.52 10.41 -1.89
N MET A 78 -17.66 10.26 -3.20
CA MET A 78 -18.39 9.13 -3.80
C MET A 78 -17.73 7.78 -3.48
N ASN A 79 -16.40 7.72 -3.46
CA ASN A 79 -15.63 6.54 -3.06
C ASN A 79 -15.47 6.47 -1.53
N ALA A 80 -15.13 7.60 -0.90
CA ALA A 80 -14.88 7.69 0.53
C ALA A 80 -16.06 7.24 1.37
N PHE A 81 -17.28 7.49 0.91
CA PHE A 81 -18.50 7.11 1.62
C PHE A 81 -18.56 5.60 1.95
N GLN A 82 -18.08 4.75 1.06
CA GLN A 82 -18.10 3.28 1.25
C GLN A 82 -16.97 2.79 2.17
N TRP A 83 -15.84 3.52 2.22
CA TRP A 83 -14.60 3.07 2.84
C TRP A 83 -14.10 3.98 3.96
N LYS A 84 -14.98 4.83 4.46
CA LYS A 84 -14.66 5.80 5.51
C LYS A 84 -13.87 5.20 6.66
N ILE A 85 -12.77 5.87 7.00
CA ILE A 85 -12.02 5.59 8.21
C ILE A 85 -12.55 6.52 9.32
N PRO A 86 -12.98 5.98 10.46
CA PRO A 86 -13.51 6.80 11.55
C PRO A 86 -12.44 7.72 12.14
N THR A 87 -12.81 8.97 12.39
CA THR A 87 -11.99 9.92 13.15
C THR A 87 -12.31 9.73 14.63
N GLU A 88 -11.54 8.90 15.31
CA GLU A 88 -11.70 8.58 16.74
C GLU A 88 -10.35 8.41 17.43
N ALA A 89 -10.33 8.51 18.75
CA ALA A 89 -9.10 8.35 19.53
C ALA A 89 -8.46 6.94 19.29
N GLY A 90 -7.17 6.92 18.99
CA GLY A 90 -6.43 5.70 18.71
C GLY A 90 -6.45 5.24 17.26
N VAL A 91 -7.12 5.96 16.37
CA VAL A 91 -7.03 5.76 14.93
C VAL A 91 -6.09 6.80 14.35
N LEU A 92 -5.06 6.36 13.63
CA LEU A 92 -4.10 7.25 12.96
C LEU A 92 -4.77 7.96 11.79
N THR A 93 -4.40 9.21 11.58
CA THR A 93 -4.72 9.96 10.37
C THR A 93 -4.02 9.35 9.15
N HIS A 94 -4.41 9.78 7.94
CA HIS A 94 -3.77 9.34 6.71
C HIS A 94 -2.24 9.56 6.74
N ASP A 95 -1.78 10.74 7.12
CA ASP A 95 -0.34 11.04 7.16
C ASP A 95 0.40 10.23 8.23
N GLU A 96 -0.22 10.02 9.38
CA GLU A 96 0.39 9.22 10.46
C GLU A 96 0.50 7.75 10.09
N VAL A 97 -0.53 7.15 9.49
CA VAL A 97 -0.47 5.73 9.09
C VAL A 97 0.53 5.52 7.95
N LEU A 98 0.61 6.44 6.99
CA LEU A 98 1.62 6.39 5.93
C LEU A 98 3.05 6.56 6.48
N ALA A 99 3.24 7.38 7.53
CA ALA A 99 4.53 7.51 8.19
C ALA A 99 5.01 6.19 8.80
N THR A 100 4.10 5.31 9.26
CA THR A 100 4.48 3.97 9.75
C THR A 100 5.10 3.10 8.66
N LEU A 101 4.58 3.18 7.43
CA LEU A 101 5.18 2.51 6.27
C LEU A 101 6.57 3.07 5.96
N GLU A 102 6.70 4.40 5.85
CA GLU A 102 7.98 5.04 5.55
C GLU A 102 9.04 4.69 6.60
N ASN A 103 8.68 4.74 7.88
CA ASN A 103 9.57 4.36 8.98
C ASN A 103 10.05 2.92 8.88
N ALA A 104 9.13 1.97 8.60
CA ALA A 104 9.48 0.56 8.44
C ALA A 104 10.41 0.33 7.22
N VAL A 105 10.08 0.92 6.07
CA VAL A 105 10.89 0.83 4.83
C VAL A 105 12.31 1.36 5.07
N LYS A 106 12.43 2.51 5.72
CA LYS A 106 13.71 3.13 6.06
C LYS A 106 14.52 2.30 7.06
N LYS A 107 13.84 1.73 8.06
CA LYS A 107 14.48 0.95 9.13
C LYS A 107 14.96 -0.43 8.65
N HIS A 108 14.27 -1.02 7.69
CA HIS A 108 14.54 -2.38 7.19
C HIS A 108 14.93 -2.40 5.71
N PRO A 109 16.11 -1.85 5.32
CA PRO A 109 16.51 -1.70 3.92
C PRO A 109 16.75 -3.02 3.18
N ARG A 110 16.87 -4.15 3.89
CA ARG A 110 17.02 -5.49 3.31
C ARG A 110 15.66 -6.15 2.98
N VAL A 111 14.55 -5.62 3.49
CA VAL A 111 13.21 -6.12 3.21
C VAL A 111 12.69 -5.50 1.93
N THR A 112 12.14 -6.29 1.03
CA THR A 112 11.39 -5.79 -0.12
C THR A 112 9.93 -5.57 0.30
N PHE A 113 9.50 -4.32 0.29
CA PHE A 113 8.11 -3.93 0.55
C PHE A 113 7.37 -3.71 -0.77
N ILE A 114 6.17 -4.28 -0.89
CA ILE A 114 5.23 -4.02 -1.98
C ILE A 114 4.01 -3.34 -1.34
N ALA A 115 3.90 -2.04 -1.51
CA ALA A 115 2.80 -1.28 -0.95
C ALA A 115 1.58 -1.36 -1.88
N CYS A 116 0.46 -1.88 -1.37
CA CYS A 116 -0.77 -1.99 -2.14
C CYS A 116 -1.31 -0.61 -2.54
N HIS A 117 -1.97 -0.54 -3.69
CA HIS A 117 -2.78 0.62 -4.10
C HIS A 117 -1.99 1.93 -4.20
N PHE A 118 -0.80 1.92 -4.84
CA PHE A 118 0.13 3.07 -4.84
C PHE A 118 0.47 3.57 -3.43
N ALA A 119 0.60 2.67 -2.46
CA ALA A 119 0.77 3.00 -1.05
C ALA A 119 -0.35 3.92 -0.51
N ASN A 120 -1.56 3.86 -1.11
CA ASN A 120 -2.67 4.76 -0.83
C ASN A 120 -2.34 6.27 -0.91
N CYS A 121 -1.46 6.61 -1.87
CA CYS A 121 -1.03 7.98 -2.16
C CYS A 121 -1.67 8.55 -3.44
N CYS A 122 -2.79 8.01 -3.93
CA CYS A 122 -3.38 8.41 -5.23
C CYS A 122 -3.79 9.87 -5.29
N SER A 123 -4.22 10.45 -4.18
CA SER A 123 -4.47 11.90 -4.04
C SER A 123 -3.20 12.76 -4.10
N GLY A 124 -2.03 12.14 -4.10
CA GLY A 124 -0.73 12.83 -4.09
C GLY A 124 0.43 11.90 -4.45
N LEU A 125 0.43 11.33 -5.67
CA LEU A 125 1.49 10.42 -6.18
C LEU A 125 2.91 11.01 -6.10
N GLY A 126 3.06 12.33 -5.94
CA GLY A 126 4.33 12.97 -5.67
C GLY A 126 5.05 12.42 -4.43
N ARG A 127 4.31 12.10 -3.35
CA ARG A 127 4.86 11.45 -2.16
C ARG A 127 5.45 10.08 -2.49
N LEU A 128 4.71 9.26 -3.24
CA LEU A 128 5.22 7.94 -3.64
C LEU A 128 6.44 8.05 -4.56
N ALA A 129 6.47 9.05 -5.46
CA ALA A 129 7.64 9.36 -6.29
C ALA A 129 8.87 9.66 -5.43
N GLU A 130 8.74 10.53 -4.42
CA GLU A 130 9.82 10.83 -3.48
C GLU A 130 10.29 9.60 -2.71
N TRP A 131 9.40 8.70 -2.34
CA TRP A 131 9.74 7.45 -1.67
C TRP A 131 10.49 6.49 -2.59
N PHE A 132 10.05 6.34 -3.85
CA PHE A 132 10.76 5.53 -4.83
C PHE A 132 12.17 6.04 -5.12
N ASP A 133 12.35 7.37 -5.15
CA ASP A 133 13.67 7.98 -5.34
C ASP A 133 14.61 7.75 -4.13
N ARG A 134 14.04 7.64 -2.91
CA ARG A 134 14.83 7.47 -1.66
C ARG A 134 15.05 6.02 -1.26
N TYR A 135 14.06 5.15 -1.48
CA TYR A 135 14.02 3.80 -0.91
C TYR A 135 14.03 2.73 -1.99
N PRO A 136 15.19 2.14 -2.32
CA PRO A 136 15.30 1.13 -3.36
C PRO A 136 14.56 -0.18 -3.05
N ASN A 137 14.20 -0.40 -1.81
CA ASN A 137 13.47 -1.57 -1.32
C ASN A 137 11.95 -1.42 -1.29
N LEU A 138 11.41 -0.28 -1.75
CA LEU A 138 9.97 -0.04 -1.84
C LEU A 138 9.50 -0.24 -3.28
N TYR A 139 8.45 -1.00 -3.46
CA TYR A 139 7.65 -1.20 -4.65
C TYR A 139 6.19 -0.88 -4.33
N ALA A 140 5.36 -0.73 -5.33
CA ALA A 140 3.92 -0.61 -5.14
C ALA A 140 3.15 -1.33 -6.25
N ASP A 141 1.90 -1.67 -5.99
CA ASP A 141 0.98 -2.09 -7.02
C ASP A 141 -0.06 -1.00 -7.33
N ASN A 142 -0.73 -1.12 -8.46
CA ASN A 142 -1.76 -0.18 -8.92
C ASN A 142 -3.18 -0.71 -8.72
N SER A 143 -3.35 -1.75 -7.93
CA SER A 143 -4.64 -2.42 -7.71
C SER A 143 -5.71 -1.44 -7.26
N ALA A 144 -6.92 -1.60 -7.80
CA ALA A 144 -8.13 -0.84 -7.43
C ALA A 144 -7.95 0.69 -7.38
N ARG A 145 -7.06 1.26 -8.23
CA ARG A 145 -6.80 2.72 -8.27
C ARG A 145 -6.94 3.33 -9.67
N TYR A 146 -7.70 2.66 -10.53
CA TYR A 146 -7.98 3.16 -11.87
C TYR A 146 -8.90 4.40 -11.86
N GLU A 147 -9.83 4.48 -10.92
CA GLU A 147 -10.77 5.60 -10.82
C GLU A 147 -10.06 6.89 -10.37
N GLU A 148 -9.09 6.77 -9.46
CA GLU A 148 -8.31 7.91 -8.96
C GLU A 148 -7.24 8.37 -9.96
N THR A 149 -6.75 7.49 -10.81
CA THR A 149 -5.68 7.80 -11.75
C THR A 149 -6.18 8.21 -13.14
N ALA A 150 -7.32 7.68 -13.59
CA ALA A 150 -7.91 8.03 -14.89
C ALA A 150 -8.17 9.53 -15.10
N PRO A 151 -8.56 10.33 -14.09
CA PRO A 151 -8.77 11.77 -14.26
C PRO A 151 -7.51 12.60 -14.51
N ILE A 152 -6.32 12.04 -14.26
CA ILE A 152 -5.03 12.73 -14.36
C ILE A 152 -4.05 12.03 -15.33
N PRO A 153 -4.48 11.67 -16.56
CA PRO A 153 -3.76 10.73 -17.43
C PRO A 153 -2.33 11.20 -17.76
N ARG A 154 -2.14 12.50 -18.04
CA ARG A 154 -0.80 13.03 -18.38
C ARG A 154 0.21 12.96 -17.26
N PHE A 155 -0.25 13.09 -16.01
CA PHE A 155 0.63 12.94 -14.85
C PHE A 155 0.96 11.47 -14.63
N VAL A 156 -0.07 10.63 -14.67
CA VAL A 156 0.04 9.19 -14.42
C VAL A 156 0.92 8.51 -15.47
N SER A 157 0.78 8.85 -16.76
CA SER A 157 1.66 8.34 -17.82
C SER A 157 3.13 8.59 -17.51
N ARG A 158 3.50 9.85 -17.18
CA ARG A 158 4.88 10.18 -16.80
C ARG A 158 5.35 9.49 -15.52
N PHE A 159 4.43 9.27 -14.59
CA PHE A 159 4.73 8.54 -13.36
C PHE A 159 5.03 7.06 -13.65
N TYR A 160 4.22 6.41 -14.50
CA TYR A 160 4.47 5.04 -14.95
C TYR A 160 5.79 4.92 -15.71
N ASP A 161 6.04 5.78 -16.68
CA ASP A 161 7.30 5.78 -17.45
C ASP A 161 8.53 5.87 -16.55
N ARG A 162 8.49 6.75 -15.55
CA ARG A 162 9.61 6.95 -14.63
C ARG A 162 9.82 5.79 -13.67
N TYR A 163 8.74 5.15 -13.21
CA TYR A 163 8.79 4.16 -12.14
C TYR A 163 8.32 2.77 -12.57
N GLN A 164 8.31 2.45 -13.87
CA GLN A 164 7.85 1.17 -14.40
C GLN A 164 8.51 -0.05 -13.74
N ASP A 165 9.79 0.04 -13.35
CA ASP A 165 10.54 -1.03 -12.68
C ASP A 165 10.20 -1.16 -11.17
N ARG A 166 9.32 -0.31 -10.66
CA ARG A 166 8.92 -0.23 -9.25
C ARG A 166 7.42 -0.47 -9.04
N LEU A 167 6.68 -0.62 -10.13
CA LEU A 167 5.24 -0.79 -10.13
C LEU A 167 4.85 -2.19 -10.61
N LEU A 168 3.94 -2.80 -9.87
CA LEU A 168 3.34 -4.08 -10.20
C LEU A 168 1.90 -3.87 -10.62
N TYR A 169 1.46 -4.68 -11.58
CA TYR A 169 0.04 -4.75 -11.93
C TYR A 169 -0.71 -5.66 -10.97
N GLY A 170 -1.83 -5.19 -10.46
CA GLY A 170 -2.78 -5.94 -9.66
C GLY A 170 -4.20 -5.44 -9.88
N THR A 171 -5.19 -6.14 -9.38
CA THR A 171 -6.61 -5.76 -9.56
C THR A 171 -7.32 -5.47 -8.26
N ASP A 172 -7.12 -6.27 -7.22
CA ASP A 172 -7.85 -6.24 -5.94
C ASP A 172 -9.39 -6.22 -6.12
N MET A 173 -9.85 -6.65 -7.26
CA MET A 173 -11.27 -6.67 -7.62
C MET A 173 -11.58 -7.96 -8.36
N GLY A 174 -12.81 -8.39 -8.27
CA GLY A 174 -13.32 -9.50 -9.10
C GLY A 174 -13.26 -9.17 -10.60
N SER A 175 -13.81 -10.05 -11.42
CA SER A 175 -13.85 -9.86 -12.87
C SER A 175 -14.72 -8.65 -13.24
N ASN A 176 -14.10 -7.50 -13.41
CA ASN A 176 -14.74 -6.24 -13.82
C ASN A 176 -14.14 -5.77 -15.14
N VAL A 177 -14.88 -5.91 -16.24
CA VAL A 177 -14.41 -5.60 -17.60
C VAL A 177 -14.09 -4.11 -17.75
N GLU A 178 -14.87 -3.22 -17.14
CA GLU A 178 -14.64 -1.77 -17.26
C GLU A 178 -13.36 -1.35 -16.51
N MET A 179 -13.10 -1.94 -15.36
CA MET A 179 -11.84 -1.76 -14.65
C MET A 179 -10.64 -2.17 -15.53
N TYR A 180 -10.69 -3.36 -16.14
CA TYR A 180 -9.60 -3.81 -17.02
C TYR A 180 -9.40 -2.87 -18.19
N ARG A 181 -10.49 -2.47 -18.89
CA ARG A 181 -10.41 -1.56 -20.02
C ARG A 181 -9.80 -0.22 -19.63
N THR A 182 -10.25 0.36 -18.53
CA THR A 182 -9.74 1.65 -18.04
C THR A 182 -8.28 1.54 -17.64
N THR A 183 -7.90 0.50 -16.89
CA THR A 183 -6.53 0.30 -16.45
C THR A 183 -5.59 0.08 -17.65
N PHE A 184 -5.94 -0.78 -18.60
CA PHE A 184 -5.12 -1.00 -19.79
C PHE A 184 -5.04 0.24 -20.67
N ARG A 185 -6.12 1.03 -20.81
CA ARG A 185 -6.05 2.31 -21.50
C ARG A 185 -5.04 3.26 -20.84
N ILE A 186 -5.02 3.36 -19.52
CA ILE A 186 -4.03 4.15 -18.78
C ILE A 186 -2.60 3.66 -19.05
N LEU A 187 -2.40 2.33 -19.13
CA LEU A 187 -1.08 1.72 -19.29
C LEU A 187 -0.56 1.72 -20.74
N GLU A 188 -1.44 1.69 -21.73
CA GLU A 188 -1.09 1.39 -23.13
C GLU A 188 -1.29 2.58 -24.07
N THR A 189 -1.90 3.68 -23.61
CA THR A 189 -2.20 4.83 -24.47
C THR A 189 -1.72 6.14 -23.87
N GLU A 190 -1.54 7.15 -24.73
CA GLU A 190 -1.19 8.54 -24.36
C GLU A 190 -2.43 9.47 -24.26
N ASP A 191 -3.64 8.92 -24.37
CA ASP A 191 -4.89 9.69 -24.44
C ASP A 191 -5.37 10.18 -23.06
#